data_ef6ca087fcb585232a3ff946cc500a4e
#
_entry.id   ef6ca087fcb585232a3ff946cc500a4e
#
_cell.length_a   1.000
_cell.length_b   1.000
_cell.length_c   1.000
_cell.angle_alpha   90.00
_cell.angle_beta   90.00
_cell.angle_gamma   90.00
#
_symmetry.space_group_name_H-M   'P 1'
#
loop_
_entity.id
_entity.type
_entity.pdbx_description
1 polymer ?
#
loop_
_entity_poly.entity_id
_entity_poly.type
_entity_poly.pdbx_seq_one_letter_code
_entity_poly.pdbx_strand_id
1 'polypeptide(L)'
;MKKGKLLNIALSIAFINILFVCFSIINVNAEEDTDTLNTNDESTVMESGWTNKENQWYYYDHGEKKTGWLHTDYWYYLDQDGKMVTGLASVGNQQYYFNQSGAMQTGWIQADGTYYYANNSGYIQKGWLHKGSWYYLDQDGKMVTGLASVGNQQYYFDQSGAMKTGWIQADGTYYYANNSGYIQKGW
;
A
#
# COMPACT_ATOMS: atom_id res chain seq x y z
N MET A 1 -43.60 24.88 17.66
CA MET A 1 -42.52 23.88 17.88
C MET A 1 -42.28 23.15 16.58
N LYS A 2 -41.23 23.51 15.84
CA LYS A 2 -40.85 22.85 14.57
C LYS A 2 -39.57 22.06 14.81
N LYS A 3 -39.64 20.73 14.62
CA LYS A 3 -38.49 19.81 14.68
C LYS A 3 -37.69 19.95 13.39
N GLY A 4 -36.46 20.43 13.47
CA GLY A 4 -35.51 20.41 12.37
C GLY A 4 -34.88 19.03 12.24
N LYS A 5 -34.99 18.42 11.06
CA LYS A 5 -34.24 17.23 10.66
C LYS A 5 -32.83 17.65 10.30
N LEU A 6 -31.82 17.10 10.99
CA LEU A 6 -30.43 17.17 10.54
C LEU A 6 -30.25 16.15 9.40
N LEU A 7 -29.90 16.66 8.24
CA LEU A 7 -29.55 15.88 7.07
C LEU A 7 -28.05 15.62 7.12
N ASN A 8 -27.66 14.37 7.40
CA ASN A 8 -26.27 13.92 7.28
C ASN A 8 -25.92 13.81 5.79
N ILE A 9 -25.17 14.79 5.30
CA ILE A 9 -24.55 14.71 3.98
C ILE A 9 -23.20 14.02 4.17
N ALA A 10 -23.13 12.74 3.80
CA ALA A 10 -21.86 12.04 3.62
C ALA A 10 -21.16 12.64 2.40
N LEU A 11 -20.13 13.44 2.64
CA LEU A 11 -19.28 13.99 1.57
C LEU A 11 -18.28 12.91 1.15
N SER A 12 -18.62 12.20 0.08
CA SER A 12 -17.68 11.32 -0.61
C SER A 12 -16.68 12.20 -1.36
N ILE A 13 -15.48 12.36 -0.78
CA ILE A 13 -14.39 13.05 -1.46
C ILE A 13 -13.72 12.02 -2.37
N ALA A 14 -14.13 12.01 -3.63
CA ALA A 14 -13.37 11.35 -4.69
C ALA A 14 -12.11 12.19 -4.96
N PHE A 15 -10.96 11.72 -4.47
CA PHE A 15 -9.67 12.27 -4.88
C PHE A 15 -9.38 11.87 -6.32
N ILE A 16 -9.72 12.74 -7.25
CA ILE A 16 -9.22 12.68 -8.63
C ILE A 16 -7.80 13.23 -8.56
N ASN A 17 -6.81 12.34 -8.47
CA ASN A 17 -5.42 12.71 -8.71
C ASN A 17 -5.25 12.97 -10.21
N ILE A 18 -5.35 14.25 -10.59
CA ILE A 18 -4.95 14.71 -11.93
C ILE A 18 -3.43 14.70 -11.94
N LEU A 19 -2.87 13.67 -12.56
CA LEU A 19 -1.45 13.63 -12.88
C LEU A 19 -1.19 14.67 -13.97
N PHE A 20 -0.57 15.80 -13.59
CA PHE A 20 -0.11 16.79 -14.55
C PHE A 20 1.06 16.19 -15.33
N VAL A 21 0.76 15.68 -16.53
CA VAL A 21 1.79 15.41 -17.53
C VAL A 21 2.15 16.76 -18.17
N CYS A 22 3.30 17.33 -17.78
CA CYS A 22 3.86 18.48 -18.47
C CYS A 22 4.30 18.07 -19.87
N PHE A 23 3.41 18.22 -20.85
CA PHE A 23 3.80 18.25 -22.27
C PHE A 23 4.34 19.64 -22.58
N SER A 24 5.66 19.79 -22.61
CA SER A 24 6.28 20.99 -23.20
C SER A 24 6.19 20.90 -24.72
N ILE A 25 5.16 21.51 -25.29
CA ILE A 25 5.09 21.71 -26.74
C ILE A 25 6.01 22.92 -27.06
N ILE A 26 7.14 22.63 -27.65
CA ILE A 26 7.98 23.68 -28.25
C ILE A 26 7.42 23.96 -29.65
N ASN A 27 6.70 25.08 -29.81
CA ASN A 27 6.36 25.61 -31.14
C ASN A 27 7.61 26.27 -31.70
N VAL A 28 8.22 25.66 -32.70
CA VAL A 28 9.22 26.29 -33.55
C VAL A 28 8.51 26.76 -34.82
N ASN A 29 8.36 28.09 -34.98
CA ASN A 29 8.00 28.67 -36.26
C ASN A 29 9.22 28.54 -37.18
N ALA A 30 9.12 27.71 -38.20
CA ALA A 30 10.12 27.65 -39.27
C ALA A 30 9.70 28.61 -40.37
N GLU A 31 10.56 29.61 -40.63
CA GLU A 31 10.58 30.32 -41.92
C GLU A 31 11.16 29.40 -43.00
N GLU A 32 10.52 29.41 -44.16
CA GLU A 32 10.90 28.67 -45.35
C GLU A 32 12.29 29.18 -45.85
N ASP A 33 13.27 28.29 -45.80
CA ASP A 33 14.44 28.45 -46.70
C ASP A 33 14.68 27.08 -47.37
N THR A 34 14.56 27.10 -48.69
CA THR A 34 14.69 25.96 -49.58
C THR A 34 16.16 25.65 -49.79
N ASP A 35 16.74 24.70 -49.05
CA ASP A 35 17.92 23.98 -49.52
C ASP A 35 17.87 22.51 -49.14
N THR A 36 17.98 21.68 -50.16
CA THR A 36 17.87 20.23 -50.11
C THR A 36 19.08 19.61 -49.41
N LEU A 37 18.93 19.23 -48.16
CA LEU A 37 19.78 18.22 -47.56
C LEU A 37 18.90 17.15 -46.87
N ASN A 38 18.83 16.02 -47.56
CA ASN A 38 18.24 14.79 -47.05
C ASN A 38 19.07 14.28 -45.86
N THR A 39 18.70 14.67 -44.66
CA THR A 39 19.13 14.03 -43.44
C THR A 39 17.87 13.52 -42.74
N ASN A 40 17.57 12.25 -42.96
CA ASN A 40 16.70 11.48 -42.06
C ASN A 40 17.40 11.41 -40.69
N ASP A 41 17.45 12.49 -39.96
CA ASP A 41 17.73 12.52 -38.55
C ASP A 41 16.38 12.40 -37.84
N GLU A 42 15.86 11.18 -37.86
CA GLU A 42 14.82 10.75 -36.96
C GLU A 42 15.43 10.79 -35.55
N SER A 43 15.42 11.98 -34.92
CA SER A 43 15.76 12.08 -33.50
C SER A 43 14.75 11.20 -32.74
N THR A 44 15.11 9.96 -32.54
CA THR A 44 14.36 9.03 -31.68
C THR A 44 14.29 9.68 -30.32
N VAL A 45 13.14 10.31 -30.00
CA VAL A 45 12.84 10.80 -28.64
C VAL A 45 12.82 9.55 -27.77
N MET A 46 13.93 9.33 -27.04
CA MET A 46 14.02 8.21 -26.13
C MET A 46 13.01 8.41 -24.98
N GLU A 47 12.09 7.45 -24.82
CA GLU A 47 11.16 7.45 -23.68
C GLU A 47 11.94 7.58 -22.37
N SER A 48 11.51 8.49 -21.48
CA SER A 48 12.06 8.62 -20.12
C SER A 48 10.93 8.93 -19.15
N GLY A 49 10.98 8.28 -17.97
CA GLY A 49 9.95 8.43 -16.94
C GLY A 49 8.84 7.38 -17.02
N TRP A 50 7.76 7.68 -16.30
CA TRP A 50 6.61 6.80 -16.22
C TRP A 50 5.78 6.82 -17.50
N THR A 51 5.49 5.64 -18.04
CA THR A 51 4.68 5.46 -19.26
C THR A 51 3.59 4.44 -19.00
N ASN A 52 2.32 4.77 -19.35
CA ASN A 52 1.21 3.85 -19.29
C ASN A 52 0.97 3.22 -20.68
N LYS A 53 1.01 1.89 -20.75
CA LYS A 53 0.68 1.11 -21.96
C LYS A 53 -0.35 0.05 -21.59
N GLU A 54 -1.52 0.06 -22.20
CA GLU A 54 -2.59 -0.91 -21.99
C GLU A 54 -3.02 -1.06 -20.51
N ASN A 55 -3.18 0.09 -19.80
CA ASN A 55 -3.50 0.17 -18.38
C ASN A 55 -2.41 -0.40 -17.44
N GLN A 56 -1.21 -0.63 -17.94
CA GLN A 56 -0.07 -1.04 -17.15
C GLN A 56 1.01 0.05 -17.16
N TRP A 57 1.57 0.36 -15.98
CA TRP A 57 2.64 1.34 -15.83
C TRP A 57 4.01 0.69 -15.95
N TYR A 58 4.90 1.39 -16.66
CA TYR A 58 6.32 1.06 -16.86
C TYR A 58 7.16 2.31 -16.59
N TYR A 59 8.43 2.11 -16.29
CA TYR A 59 9.39 3.22 -16.19
C TYR A 59 10.52 3.01 -17.17
N TYR A 60 10.80 4.07 -17.94
CA TYR A 60 11.90 4.09 -18.90
C TYR A 60 12.98 5.08 -18.46
N ASP A 61 14.22 4.76 -18.75
CA ASP A 61 15.38 5.62 -18.55
C ASP A 61 16.21 5.58 -19.84
N HIS A 62 16.22 6.71 -20.57
CA HIS A 62 16.86 6.83 -21.88
C HIS A 62 16.47 5.71 -22.87
N GLY A 63 15.19 5.42 -22.95
CA GLY A 63 14.62 4.36 -23.81
C GLY A 63 14.71 2.94 -23.26
N GLU A 64 15.44 2.71 -22.18
CA GLU A 64 15.54 1.42 -21.52
C GLU A 64 14.45 1.21 -20.49
N LYS A 65 13.70 0.13 -20.63
CA LYS A 65 12.68 -0.26 -19.65
C LYS A 65 13.35 -0.79 -18.37
N LYS A 66 13.00 -0.19 -17.22
CA LYS A 66 13.54 -0.60 -15.92
C LYS A 66 12.79 -1.79 -15.34
N THR A 67 13.48 -2.56 -14.49
CA THR A 67 12.97 -3.67 -13.69
C THR A 67 13.55 -3.60 -12.28
N GLY A 68 12.92 -4.26 -11.31
CA GLY A 68 13.37 -4.27 -9.93
C GLY A 68 12.98 -3.01 -9.16
N TRP A 69 13.74 -2.68 -8.13
CA TRP A 69 13.49 -1.53 -7.27
C TRP A 69 13.78 -0.22 -7.98
N LEU A 70 12.84 0.71 -7.89
CA LEU A 70 12.94 2.07 -8.41
C LEU A 70 12.63 3.07 -7.30
N HIS A 71 13.50 4.06 -7.11
CA HIS A 71 13.27 5.18 -6.21
C HIS A 71 13.20 6.48 -7.02
N THR A 72 12.04 7.13 -6.99
CA THR A 72 11.83 8.50 -7.47
C THR A 72 11.35 9.34 -6.28
N ASP A 73 10.09 9.78 -6.24
CA ASP A 73 9.49 10.41 -5.05
C ASP A 73 9.18 9.38 -3.96
N TYR A 74 8.89 8.14 -4.37
CA TYR A 74 8.63 6.99 -3.51
C TYR A 74 9.41 5.77 -3.99
N TRP A 75 9.41 4.70 -3.19
CA TRP A 75 9.88 3.40 -3.62
C TRP A 75 8.79 2.66 -4.39
N TYR A 76 9.17 2.12 -5.55
CA TYR A 76 8.35 1.29 -6.44
C TYR A 76 9.07 -0.02 -6.72
N TYR A 77 8.33 -1.00 -7.16
CA TYR A 77 8.91 -2.24 -7.68
C TYR A 77 8.32 -2.54 -9.07
N LEU A 78 9.21 -2.80 -10.00
CA LEU A 78 8.90 -3.20 -11.37
C LEU A 78 9.24 -4.69 -11.51
N ASP A 79 8.29 -5.49 -11.97
CA ASP A 79 8.50 -6.93 -12.13
C ASP A 79 9.53 -7.24 -13.24
N GLN A 80 9.71 -8.53 -13.54
CA GLN A 80 10.66 -8.97 -14.57
C GLN A 80 10.28 -8.50 -15.98
N ASP A 81 8.99 -8.23 -16.23
CA ASP A 81 8.50 -7.64 -17.47
C ASP A 81 8.56 -6.11 -17.47
N GLY A 82 9.01 -5.49 -16.37
CA GLY A 82 9.05 -4.05 -16.14
C GLY A 82 7.71 -3.45 -15.75
N LYS A 83 6.70 -4.26 -15.41
CA LYS A 83 5.37 -3.78 -14.99
C LYS A 83 5.44 -3.30 -13.55
N MET A 84 4.85 -2.13 -13.28
CA MET A 84 4.70 -1.59 -11.93
C MET A 84 3.81 -2.50 -11.08
N VAL A 85 4.33 -2.93 -9.95
CA VAL A 85 3.62 -3.78 -8.99
C VAL A 85 2.74 -2.95 -8.08
N THR A 86 1.53 -3.46 -7.77
CA THR A 86 0.58 -2.89 -6.81
C THR A 86 0.04 -3.98 -5.88
N GLY A 87 -0.50 -3.58 -4.72
CA GLY A 87 -1.03 -4.51 -3.73
C GLY A 87 0.06 -5.22 -2.91
N LEU A 88 -0.33 -6.35 -2.32
CA LEU A 88 0.59 -7.20 -1.55
C LEU A 88 1.45 -8.03 -2.51
N ALA A 89 2.77 -7.92 -2.40
CA ALA A 89 3.71 -8.60 -3.29
C ALA A 89 4.92 -9.13 -2.55
N SER A 90 5.44 -10.28 -3.02
CA SER A 90 6.69 -10.85 -2.55
C SER A 90 7.84 -10.41 -3.44
N VAL A 91 8.86 -9.79 -2.83
CA VAL A 91 10.10 -9.41 -3.51
C VAL A 91 11.26 -10.05 -2.76
N GLY A 92 11.92 -11.00 -3.40
CA GLY A 92 12.87 -11.88 -2.72
C GLY A 92 12.18 -12.68 -1.62
N ASN A 93 12.73 -12.64 -0.41
CA ASN A 93 12.21 -13.36 0.76
C ASN A 93 11.29 -12.49 1.65
N GLN A 94 10.93 -11.28 1.21
CA GLN A 94 10.13 -10.34 1.98
C GLN A 94 8.82 -10.01 1.27
N GLN A 95 7.78 -9.70 2.04
CA GLN A 95 6.52 -9.18 1.54
C GLN A 95 6.45 -7.67 1.74
N TYR A 96 5.87 -6.98 0.76
CA TYR A 96 5.67 -5.54 0.72
C TYR A 96 4.23 -5.23 0.31
N TYR A 97 3.79 -4.03 0.60
CA TYR A 97 2.53 -3.54 0.05
C TYR A 97 2.78 -2.26 -0.74
N PHE A 98 2.29 -2.24 -1.97
CA PHE A 98 2.31 -1.09 -2.86
C PHE A 98 0.87 -0.59 -3.05
N ASN A 99 0.63 0.70 -2.88
CA ASN A 99 -0.70 1.25 -3.11
C ASN A 99 -1.10 1.21 -4.60
N GLN A 100 -2.28 1.72 -4.94
CA GLN A 100 -2.77 1.73 -6.32
C GLN A 100 -1.90 2.55 -7.29
N SER A 101 -1.13 3.52 -6.79
CA SER A 101 -0.15 4.27 -7.58
C SER A 101 1.24 3.61 -7.63
N GLY A 102 1.39 2.40 -7.08
CA GLY A 102 2.64 1.65 -7.02
C GLY A 102 3.60 2.08 -5.92
N ALA A 103 3.27 3.08 -5.12
CA ALA A 103 4.13 3.54 -4.04
C ALA A 103 4.14 2.56 -2.86
N MET A 104 5.34 2.11 -2.45
CA MET A 104 5.55 1.25 -1.29
C MET A 104 5.01 1.90 -0.01
N GLN A 105 4.29 1.14 0.79
CA GLN A 105 3.69 1.60 2.03
C GLN A 105 4.48 1.14 3.26
N THR A 106 4.40 1.94 4.34
CA THR A 106 4.96 1.65 5.66
C THR A 106 3.91 1.94 6.74
N GLY A 107 4.10 1.39 7.95
CA GLY A 107 3.14 1.55 9.04
C GLY A 107 1.92 0.64 8.87
N TRP A 108 0.77 1.06 9.43
CA TRP A 108 -0.48 0.33 9.31
C TRP A 108 -1.10 0.48 7.92
N ILE A 109 -1.47 -0.64 7.33
CA ILE A 109 -2.02 -0.74 5.96
C ILE A 109 -3.34 -1.48 6.04
N GLN A 110 -4.41 -0.89 5.53
CA GLN A 110 -5.71 -1.56 5.38
C GLN A 110 -5.85 -2.07 3.94
N ALA A 111 -5.99 -3.37 3.80
CA ALA A 111 -6.18 -4.03 2.51
C ALA A 111 -6.94 -5.35 2.71
N ASP A 112 -7.73 -5.76 1.70
CA ASP A 112 -8.45 -7.04 1.67
C ASP A 112 -9.30 -7.32 2.91
N GLY A 113 -9.91 -6.27 3.49
CA GLY A 113 -10.77 -6.36 4.66
C GLY A 113 -10.04 -6.61 5.98
N THR A 114 -8.71 -6.50 6.01
CA THR A 114 -7.87 -6.65 7.20
C THR A 114 -6.80 -5.56 7.30
N TYR A 115 -5.97 -5.63 8.32
CA TYR A 115 -4.83 -4.76 8.50
C TYR A 115 -3.53 -5.54 8.45
N TYR A 116 -2.51 -4.90 7.91
CA TYR A 116 -1.12 -5.32 7.90
C TYR A 116 -0.27 -4.23 8.56
N TYR A 117 0.93 -4.57 8.98
CA TYR A 117 1.90 -3.59 9.43
C TYR A 117 3.22 -3.79 8.69
N ALA A 118 3.68 -2.75 7.99
CA ALA A 118 5.00 -2.72 7.36
C ALA A 118 5.97 -1.88 8.20
N ASN A 119 7.20 -2.38 8.39
CA ASN A 119 8.25 -1.61 9.05
C ASN A 119 8.74 -0.44 8.17
N ASN A 120 9.71 0.33 8.66
CA ASN A 120 10.24 1.48 7.93
C ASN A 120 10.96 1.10 6.62
N SER A 121 11.34 -0.16 6.45
CA SER A 121 11.89 -0.68 5.19
C SER A 121 10.82 -1.26 4.26
N GLY A 122 9.53 -1.12 4.61
CA GLY A 122 8.40 -1.64 3.85
C GLY A 122 8.08 -3.12 4.07
N TYR A 123 8.83 -3.85 4.92
CA TYR A 123 8.61 -5.28 5.14
C TYR A 123 7.36 -5.53 5.96
N ILE A 124 6.42 -6.30 5.44
CA ILE A 124 5.24 -6.76 6.17
C ILE A 124 5.71 -7.59 7.37
N GLN A 125 5.29 -7.15 8.55
CA GLN A 125 5.65 -7.78 9.81
C GLN A 125 4.75 -8.98 10.11
N LYS A 126 5.27 -9.94 10.88
CA LYS A 126 4.58 -11.15 11.33
C LYS A 126 4.90 -11.37 12.81
N GLY A 127 3.99 -12.04 13.53
CA GLY A 127 4.15 -12.30 14.94
C GLY A 127 3.75 -11.10 15.81
N TRP A 128 4.33 -11.01 16.99
CA TRP A 128 4.01 -9.99 17.97
C TRP A 128 4.52 -8.60 17.56
N LEU A 129 3.66 -7.60 17.67
CA LEU A 129 3.94 -6.20 17.38
C LEU A 129 3.48 -5.31 18.54
N HIS A 130 4.37 -4.45 19.05
CA HIS A 130 4.03 -3.44 20.04
C HIS A 130 4.00 -2.04 19.41
N LYS A 131 2.80 -1.41 19.39
CA LYS A 131 2.56 -0.04 18.91
C LYS A 131 1.53 0.65 19.79
N GLY A 132 1.97 1.05 20.99
CA GLY A 132 1.08 1.57 22.03
C GLY A 132 0.26 0.46 22.72
N SER A 133 -0.21 -0.53 21.97
CA SER A 133 -0.79 -1.79 22.42
C SER A 133 -0.05 -2.97 21.81
N TRP A 134 -0.29 -4.19 22.33
CA TRP A 134 0.18 -5.41 21.71
C TRP A 134 -0.80 -5.87 20.64
N TYR A 135 -0.27 -6.26 19.49
CA TYR A 135 -0.97 -6.84 18.35
C TYR A 135 -0.30 -8.16 17.98
N TYR A 136 -1.02 -9.00 17.27
CA TYR A 136 -0.45 -10.18 16.66
C TYR A 136 -0.79 -10.21 15.17
N LEU A 137 0.24 -10.39 14.35
CA LEU A 137 0.15 -10.53 12.91
C LEU A 137 0.40 -12.00 12.58
N ASP A 138 -0.50 -12.64 11.87
CA ASP A 138 -0.41 -14.06 11.55
C ASP A 138 0.75 -14.38 10.58
N GLN A 139 0.80 -15.62 10.11
CA GLN A 139 1.86 -16.06 9.18
C GLN A 139 1.76 -15.39 7.80
N ASP A 140 0.58 -14.86 7.45
CA ASP A 140 0.35 -14.08 6.22
C ASP A 140 0.56 -12.59 6.44
N GLY A 141 0.87 -12.15 7.68
CA GLY A 141 1.03 -10.75 8.08
C GLY A 141 -0.28 -10.05 8.39
N LYS A 142 -1.42 -10.78 8.44
CA LYS A 142 -2.74 -10.24 8.73
C LYS A 142 -2.91 -10.00 10.22
N MET A 143 -3.47 -8.85 10.60
CA MET A 143 -3.78 -8.52 11.99
C MET A 143 -4.89 -9.43 12.52
N VAL A 144 -4.62 -10.08 13.65
CA VAL A 144 -5.54 -10.97 14.32
C VAL A 144 -6.50 -10.17 15.20
N THR A 145 -7.78 -10.57 15.22
CA THR A 145 -8.85 -10.04 16.09
C THR A 145 -9.63 -11.19 16.74
N GLY A 146 -10.31 -10.90 17.84
CA GLY A 146 -11.11 -11.91 18.58
C GLY A 146 -10.24 -12.85 19.41
N LEU A 147 -10.81 -14.02 19.73
CA LEU A 147 -10.12 -15.08 20.48
C LEU A 147 -9.19 -15.85 19.55
N ALA A 148 -7.91 -15.91 19.90
CA ALA A 148 -6.91 -16.55 19.06
C ALA A 148 -5.86 -17.32 19.86
N SER A 149 -5.39 -18.43 19.30
CA SER A 149 -4.28 -19.21 19.84
C SER A 149 -2.96 -18.78 19.22
N VAL A 150 -2.00 -18.36 20.05
CA VAL A 150 -0.66 -18.03 19.62
C VAL A 150 0.32 -18.92 20.40
N GLY A 151 0.97 -19.83 19.69
CA GLY A 151 1.73 -20.91 20.33
C GLY A 151 0.79 -21.77 21.19
N ASN A 152 1.16 -21.99 22.44
CA ASN A 152 0.39 -22.81 23.40
C ASN A 152 -0.57 -21.99 24.28
N GLN A 153 -0.74 -20.70 24.02
CA GLN A 153 -1.55 -19.80 24.81
C GLN A 153 -2.72 -19.23 24.00
N GLN A 154 -3.82 -18.90 24.68
CA GLN A 154 -4.95 -18.18 24.09
C GLN A 154 -4.92 -16.72 24.53
N TYR A 155 -5.28 -15.83 23.58
CA TYR A 155 -5.35 -14.39 23.76
C TYR A 155 -6.67 -13.87 23.20
N TYR A 156 -7.05 -12.68 23.62
CA TYR A 156 -8.14 -11.97 22.99
C TYR A 156 -7.65 -10.61 22.47
N PHE A 157 -7.94 -10.36 21.20
CA PHE A 157 -7.67 -9.09 20.52
C PHE A 157 -9.00 -8.42 20.21
N ASP A 158 -9.17 -7.14 20.54
CA ASP A 158 -10.40 -6.44 20.22
C ASP A 158 -10.52 -6.17 18.69
N GLN A 159 -11.59 -5.49 18.28
CA GLN A 159 -11.84 -5.19 16.87
C GLN A 159 -10.75 -4.30 16.23
N SER A 160 -10.01 -3.55 17.03
CA SER A 160 -8.85 -2.78 16.58
C SER A 160 -7.55 -3.61 16.52
N GLY A 161 -7.60 -4.89 16.89
CA GLY A 161 -6.47 -5.79 17.00
C GLY A 161 -5.66 -5.63 18.29
N ALA A 162 -6.06 -4.76 19.22
CA ALA A 162 -5.34 -4.56 20.47
C ALA A 162 -5.59 -5.73 21.44
N MET A 163 -4.50 -6.34 21.93
CA MET A 163 -4.57 -7.40 22.95
C MET A 163 -5.21 -6.88 24.24
N LYS A 164 -6.12 -7.65 24.80
CA LYS A 164 -6.84 -7.32 26.05
C LYS A 164 -6.28 -8.09 27.22
N THR A 165 -6.37 -7.47 28.40
CA THR A 165 -6.08 -8.04 29.71
C THR A 165 -7.26 -7.82 30.65
N GLY A 166 -7.34 -8.56 31.75
CA GLY A 166 -8.45 -8.50 32.70
C GLY A 166 -9.70 -9.21 32.18
N TRP A 167 -10.88 -8.73 32.62
CA TRP A 167 -12.17 -9.31 32.22
C TRP A 167 -12.55 -8.91 30.79
N ILE A 168 -12.95 -9.91 30.00
CA ILE A 168 -13.30 -9.78 28.59
C ILE A 168 -14.66 -10.46 28.41
N GLN A 169 -15.61 -9.76 27.77
CA GLN A 169 -16.87 -10.35 27.32
C GLN A 169 -16.83 -10.50 25.80
N ALA A 170 -16.93 -11.72 25.33
CA ALA A 170 -16.95 -12.02 23.89
C ALA A 170 -17.89 -13.20 23.64
N ASP A 171 -18.69 -13.12 22.58
CA ASP A 171 -19.64 -14.17 22.13
C ASP A 171 -20.54 -14.72 23.26
N GLY A 172 -21.01 -13.82 24.16
CA GLY A 172 -21.85 -14.17 25.28
C GLY A 172 -21.13 -14.89 26.45
N THR A 173 -19.80 -15.04 26.36
CA THR A 173 -18.95 -15.69 27.35
C THR A 173 -18.01 -14.68 28.01
N TYR A 174 -17.70 -14.90 29.30
CA TYR A 174 -16.70 -14.13 30.01
C TYR A 174 -15.38 -14.89 30.07
N TYR A 175 -14.31 -14.19 29.79
CA TYR A 175 -12.93 -14.65 29.87
C TYR A 175 -12.17 -13.77 30.85
N TYR A 176 -11.11 -14.28 31.42
CA TYR A 176 -10.15 -13.50 32.17
C TYR A 176 -8.75 -13.69 31.57
N ALA A 177 -8.12 -12.60 31.13
CA ALA A 177 -6.74 -12.61 30.67
C ALA A 177 -5.83 -12.02 31.76
N ASN A 178 -4.71 -12.67 32.05
CA ASN A 178 -3.71 -12.13 32.97
C ASN A 178 -2.98 -10.92 32.37
N ASN A 179 -2.03 -10.33 33.10
CA ASN A 179 -1.29 -9.16 32.66
C ASN A 179 -0.42 -9.39 31.40
N SER A 180 -0.14 -10.65 31.07
CA SER A 180 0.55 -11.04 29.81
C SER A 180 -0.44 -11.30 28.67
N GLY A 181 -1.74 -11.13 28.89
CA GLY A 181 -2.80 -11.36 27.91
C GLY A 181 -3.25 -12.84 27.82
N TYR A 182 -2.70 -13.76 28.63
CA TYR A 182 -3.06 -15.19 28.55
C TYR A 182 -4.44 -15.42 29.14
N ILE A 183 -5.34 -15.97 28.35
CA ILE A 183 -6.66 -16.41 28.82
C ILE A 183 -6.47 -17.54 29.85
N GLN A 184 -7.01 -17.34 31.04
CA GLN A 184 -6.97 -18.32 32.13
C GLN A 184 -8.07 -19.37 31.92
N LYS A 185 -7.73 -20.64 32.09
CA LYS A 185 -8.66 -21.77 32.01
C LYS A 185 -8.99 -22.26 33.40
N GLY A 186 -10.28 -22.43 33.67
CA GLY A 186 -10.81 -23.03 34.90
C GLY A 186 -10.88 -22.08 36.09
N TRP A 187 -12.06 -22.00 36.64
CA TRP A 187 -12.38 -21.47 37.95
C TRP A 187 -12.84 -22.65 38.80
#